data_d3fb55ebb7058eb19130d6f6679d262d
#
_entry.id   d3fb55ebb7058eb19130d6f6679d262d
#
_cell.length_a   1.000
_cell.length_b   1.000
_cell.length_c   1.000
_cell.angle_alpha   90.00
_cell.angle_beta   90.00
_cell.angle_gamma   90.00
#
_symmetry.space_group_name_H-M   'P 1'
#
loop_
_entity.id
_entity.type
_entity.pdbx_description
1 polymer ?
#
loop_
_entity_poly.entity_id
_entity_poly.type
_entity_poly.pdbx_seq_one_letter_code
_entity_poly.pdbx_strand_id
1 'polypeptide(L)'
;MDALLALHDEGDLTPTAQRVAAKAGVALRTVYGHFNDMETLYAEAGERELRRLYAVAEVVPPELDLAERVERFCRSRARVLEYLMPVMRATRLREPFSPQLARNRARYIASADAEVERVFATELAGAHGAKLLDALYLATGGPAWDALRSDRHLDPSAAEAVMRRTVTALLAAEGAA
;
A
#
# COMPACT_ATOMS: atom_id res chain seq x y z
N MET A 1 -7.96 -16.43 7.87
CA MET A 1 -7.37 -15.19 7.34
C MET A 1 -7.29 -14.09 8.39
N ASP A 2 -8.36 -13.73 9.11
CA ASP A 2 -8.31 -12.66 10.14
C ASP A 2 -7.25 -12.90 11.21
N ALA A 3 -7.06 -14.15 11.64
CA ALA A 3 -6.02 -14.52 12.60
C ALA A 3 -4.59 -14.27 12.09
N LEU A 4 -4.34 -14.48 10.79
CA LEU A 4 -3.06 -14.18 10.16
C LEU A 4 -2.80 -12.67 10.16
N LEU A 5 -3.79 -11.87 9.77
CA LEU A 5 -3.68 -10.41 9.75
C LEU A 5 -3.47 -9.84 11.15
N ALA A 6 -4.21 -10.36 12.14
CA ALA A 6 -4.02 -9.96 13.54
C ALA A 6 -2.60 -10.27 14.07
N LEU A 7 -1.98 -11.39 13.64
CA LEU A 7 -0.59 -11.71 13.98
C LEU A 7 0.40 -10.73 13.30
N HIS A 8 0.14 -10.32 12.06
CA HIS A 8 0.94 -9.28 11.40
C HIS A 8 0.86 -7.93 12.13
N ASP A 9 -0.33 -7.53 12.58
CA ASP A 9 -0.54 -6.31 13.37
C ASP A 9 0.20 -6.37 14.71
N GLU A 10 0.33 -7.57 15.30
CA GLU A 10 1.11 -7.83 16.51
C GLU A 10 2.63 -7.91 16.26
N GLY A 11 3.08 -7.73 15.01
CA GLY A 11 4.49 -7.75 14.63
C GLY A 11 5.04 -9.14 14.27
N ASP A 12 4.23 -10.21 14.29
CA ASP A 12 4.65 -11.53 13.81
C ASP A 12 4.50 -11.59 12.29
N LEU A 13 5.57 -11.23 11.58
CA LEU A 13 5.57 -11.15 10.12
C LEU A 13 5.65 -12.53 9.42
N THR A 14 6.01 -13.59 10.16
CA THR A 14 6.18 -14.95 9.61
C THR A 14 5.53 -16.03 10.46
N PRO A 15 4.24 -15.89 10.82
CA PRO A 15 3.60 -16.84 11.72
C PRO A 15 3.51 -18.24 11.11
N THR A 16 3.68 -19.25 11.96
CA THR A 16 3.48 -20.65 11.57
C THR A 16 1.98 -21.00 11.50
N ALA A 17 1.65 -22.07 10.78
CA ALA A 17 0.28 -22.58 10.73
C ALA A 17 -0.30 -22.89 12.13
N GLN A 18 0.54 -23.35 13.08
CA GLN A 18 0.15 -23.57 14.47
C GLN A 18 -0.25 -22.27 15.17
N ARG A 19 0.52 -21.19 14.98
CA ARG A 19 0.21 -19.88 15.57
C ARG A 19 -1.08 -19.30 14.97
N VAL A 20 -1.26 -19.45 13.66
CA VAL A 20 -2.50 -19.04 12.99
C VAL A 20 -3.70 -19.84 13.51
N ALA A 21 -3.58 -21.17 13.66
CA ALA A 21 -4.62 -22.03 14.21
C ALA A 21 -4.97 -21.65 15.64
N ALA A 22 -3.96 -21.46 16.49
CA ALA A 22 -4.13 -21.02 17.88
C ALA A 22 -4.83 -19.66 17.97
N LYS A 23 -4.40 -18.68 17.17
CA LYS A 23 -4.99 -17.34 17.12
C LYS A 23 -6.44 -17.37 16.60
N ALA A 24 -6.75 -18.28 15.67
CA ALA A 24 -8.09 -18.49 15.12
C ALA A 24 -9.01 -19.33 16.04
N GLY A 25 -8.49 -19.95 17.09
CA GLY A 25 -9.25 -20.84 17.96
C GLY A 25 -9.69 -22.14 17.27
N VAL A 26 -8.90 -22.64 16.29
CA VAL A 26 -9.22 -23.84 15.52
C VAL A 26 -8.10 -24.87 15.58
N ALA A 27 -8.41 -26.13 15.26
CA ALA A 27 -7.37 -27.16 15.14
C ALA A 27 -6.47 -26.89 13.91
N LEU A 28 -5.18 -27.27 14.00
CA LEU A 28 -4.23 -27.13 12.88
C LEU A 28 -4.72 -27.81 11.59
N ARG A 29 -5.37 -28.98 11.69
CA ARG A 29 -5.97 -29.70 10.55
C ARG A 29 -7.02 -28.85 9.84
N THR A 30 -7.73 -27.97 10.54
CA THR A 30 -8.74 -27.09 9.95
C THR A 30 -8.08 -26.04 9.07
N VAL A 31 -6.92 -25.50 9.46
CA VAL A 31 -6.15 -24.58 8.63
C VAL A 31 -5.74 -25.26 7.32
N TYR A 32 -5.16 -26.47 7.39
CA TYR A 32 -4.77 -27.22 6.18
C TYR A 32 -5.96 -27.81 5.40
N GLY A 33 -7.15 -27.90 6.01
CA GLY A 33 -8.38 -28.25 5.29
C GLY A 33 -8.93 -27.13 4.42
N HIS A 34 -8.57 -25.86 4.73
CA HIS A 34 -8.97 -24.70 3.94
C HIS A 34 -7.88 -24.20 3.01
N PHE A 35 -6.61 -24.39 3.39
CA PHE A 35 -5.45 -23.90 2.64
C PHE A 35 -4.45 -25.04 2.48
N ASN A 36 -4.09 -25.35 1.23
CA ASN A 36 -3.15 -26.45 0.94
C ASN A 36 -1.78 -26.24 1.62
N ASP A 37 -1.39 -24.98 1.76
CA ASP A 37 -0.14 -24.55 2.39
C ASP A 37 -0.24 -23.12 2.92
N MET A 38 0.82 -22.66 3.59
CA MET A 38 0.90 -21.30 4.12
C MET A 38 1.02 -20.25 3.01
N GLU A 39 1.57 -20.60 1.85
CA GLU A 39 1.66 -19.68 0.70
C GLU A 39 0.27 -19.31 0.19
N THR A 40 -0.59 -20.30 0.01
CA THR A 40 -1.99 -20.10 -0.36
C THR A 40 -2.73 -19.21 0.65
N LEU A 41 -2.54 -19.48 1.95
CA LEU A 41 -3.12 -18.64 3.00
C LEU A 41 -2.65 -17.17 2.93
N TYR A 42 -1.35 -16.94 2.76
CA TYR A 42 -0.78 -15.58 2.64
C TYR A 42 -1.29 -14.88 1.36
N ALA A 43 -1.33 -15.60 0.24
CA ALA A 43 -1.78 -15.05 -1.03
C ALA A 43 -3.25 -14.62 -0.98
N GLU A 44 -4.13 -15.45 -0.43
CA GLU A 44 -5.56 -15.15 -0.30
C GLU A 44 -5.82 -14.04 0.73
N ALA A 45 -5.05 -14.01 1.85
CA ALA A 45 -5.14 -12.93 2.82
C ALA A 45 -4.74 -11.59 2.20
N GLY A 46 -3.63 -11.54 1.46
CA GLY A 46 -3.18 -10.34 0.75
C GLY A 46 -4.19 -9.86 -0.29
N GLU A 47 -4.81 -10.77 -1.05
CA GLU A 47 -5.85 -10.40 -2.01
C GLU A 47 -7.11 -9.87 -1.34
N ARG A 48 -7.51 -10.44 -0.21
CA ARG A 48 -8.64 -9.95 0.57
C ARG A 48 -8.39 -8.53 1.10
N GLU A 49 -7.19 -8.26 1.60
CA GLU A 49 -6.82 -6.93 2.10
C GLU A 49 -6.78 -5.91 0.96
N LEU A 50 -6.29 -6.28 -0.21
CA LEU A 50 -6.31 -5.42 -1.38
C LEU A 50 -7.76 -5.05 -1.79
N ARG A 51 -8.70 -6.02 -1.78
CA ARG A 51 -10.12 -5.73 -2.04
C ARG A 51 -10.75 -4.80 -1.00
N ARG A 52 -10.42 -4.98 0.29
CA ARG A 52 -10.88 -4.09 1.36
C ARG A 52 -10.36 -2.68 1.19
N LEU A 53 -9.11 -2.56 0.79
CA LEU A 53 -8.48 -1.29 0.52
C LEU A 53 -9.22 -0.49 -0.55
N TYR A 54 -9.52 -1.12 -1.70
CA TYR A 54 -10.28 -0.45 -2.76
C TYR A 54 -11.68 -0.01 -2.33
N ALA A 55 -12.26 -0.67 -1.34
CA ALA A 55 -13.57 -0.30 -0.80
C ALA A 55 -13.53 0.92 0.14
N VAL A 56 -12.36 1.26 0.71
CA VAL A 56 -12.20 2.37 1.68
C VAL A 56 -11.35 3.53 1.16
N ALA A 57 -10.64 3.35 0.05
CA ALA A 57 -9.88 4.41 -0.60
C ALA A 57 -10.82 5.53 -1.08
N GLU A 58 -10.45 6.76 -0.78
CA GLU A 58 -11.21 7.92 -1.26
C GLU A 58 -10.96 8.13 -2.76
N VAL A 59 -12.03 8.24 -3.53
CA VAL A 59 -11.92 8.61 -4.94
C VAL A 59 -11.81 10.14 -5.03
N VAL A 60 -10.61 10.64 -5.34
CA VAL A 60 -10.38 12.08 -5.52
C VAL A 60 -10.85 12.51 -6.91
N PRO A 61 -11.82 13.44 -7.02
CA PRO A 61 -12.28 13.95 -8.32
C PRO A 61 -11.15 14.73 -9.03
N PRO A 62 -10.88 14.46 -10.31
CA PRO A 62 -9.83 15.17 -11.07
C PRO A 62 -10.19 16.63 -11.42
N GLU A 63 -11.45 17.02 -11.26
CA GLU A 63 -11.96 18.36 -11.58
C GLU A 63 -11.69 19.40 -10.48
N LEU A 64 -11.26 18.96 -9.30
CA LEU A 64 -10.87 19.85 -8.20
C LEU A 64 -9.61 20.64 -8.57
N ASP A 65 -9.40 21.78 -7.91
CA ASP A 65 -8.13 22.48 -8.04
C ASP A 65 -6.94 21.65 -7.58
N LEU A 66 -5.75 21.95 -8.06
CA LEU A 66 -4.54 21.17 -7.80
C LEU A 66 -4.24 21.05 -6.30
N ALA A 67 -4.41 22.13 -5.54
CA ALA A 67 -4.10 22.12 -4.11
C ALA A 67 -5.04 21.17 -3.36
N GLU A 68 -6.32 21.19 -3.67
CA GLU A 68 -7.31 20.30 -3.07
C GLU A 68 -7.08 18.83 -3.51
N ARG A 69 -6.75 18.58 -4.79
CA ARG A 69 -6.39 17.24 -5.28
C ARG A 69 -5.18 16.68 -4.50
N VAL A 70 -4.13 17.46 -4.35
CA VAL A 70 -2.92 17.06 -3.61
C VAL A 70 -3.25 16.75 -2.15
N GLU A 71 -4.02 17.61 -1.49
CA GLU A 71 -4.38 17.41 -0.09
C GLU A 71 -5.19 16.12 0.10
N ARG A 72 -6.27 15.94 -0.67
CA ARG A 72 -7.15 14.76 -0.55
C ARG A 72 -6.43 13.47 -0.95
N PHE A 73 -5.64 13.51 -2.02
CA PHE A 73 -4.84 12.37 -2.45
C PHE A 73 -3.83 11.93 -1.38
N CYS A 74 -3.03 12.86 -0.84
CA CYS A 74 -2.04 12.52 0.19
C CYS A 74 -2.69 12.01 1.47
N ARG A 75 -3.80 12.59 1.91
CA ARG A 75 -4.56 12.14 3.07
C ARG A 75 -5.13 10.72 2.87
N SER A 76 -5.71 10.44 1.71
CA SER A 76 -6.22 9.11 1.35
C SER A 76 -5.07 8.10 1.30
N ARG A 77 -3.98 8.45 0.62
CA ARG A 77 -2.79 7.60 0.46
C ARG A 77 -2.14 7.28 1.79
N ALA A 78 -2.01 8.25 2.70
CA ALA A 78 -1.46 8.04 4.04
C ALA A 78 -2.29 7.02 4.84
N ARG A 79 -3.63 7.14 4.82
CA ARG A 79 -4.53 6.17 5.47
C ARG A 79 -4.39 4.77 4.90
N VAL A 80 -4.31 4.67 3.57
CA VAL A 80 -4.11 3.42 2.85
C VAL A 80 -2.80 2.75 3.25
N LEU A 81 -1.70 3.50 3.24
CA LEU A 81 -0.37 3.00 3.57
C LEU A 81 -0.27 2.60 5.05
N GLU A 82 -0.83 3.39 5.96
CA GLU A 82 -0.84 3.05 7.38
C GLU A 82 -1.56 1.71 7.63
N TYR A 83 -2.70 1.51 6.98
CA TYR A 83 -3.46 0.27 7.06
C TYR A 83 -2.70 -0.94 6.47
N LEU A 84 -2.00 -0.75 5.34
CA LEU A 84 -1.33 -1.84 4.63
C LEU A 84 0.06 -2.18 5.17
N MET A 85 0.71 -1.31 5.93
CA MET A 85 2.12 -1.50 6.32
C MET A 85 2.42 -2.85 6.97
N PRO A 86 1.63 -3.38 7.93
CA PRO A 86 1.91 -4.69 8.51
C PRO A 86 1.93 -5.80 7.44
N VAL A 87 0.93 -5.81 6.57
CA VAL A 87 0.82 -6.80 5.48
C VAL A 87 1.95 -6.64 4.46
N MET A 88 2.30 -5.41 4.09
CA MET A 88 3.40 -5.14 3.14
C MET A 88 4.74 -5.61 3.68
N ARG A 89 5.04 -5.38 4.96
CA ARG A 89 6.26 -5.88 5.61
C ARG A 89 6.34 -7.40 5.59
N ALA A 90 5.25 -8.08 5.97
CA ALA A 90 5.17 -9.54 5.95
C ALA A 90 5.32 -10.09 4.52
N THR A 91 4.66 -9.48 3.56
CA THR A 91 4.69 -9.89 2.16
C THR A 91 6.09 -9.77 1.56
N ARG A 92 6.83 -8.69 1.83
CA ARG A 92 8.20 -8.49 1.32
C ARG A 92 9.15 -9.64 1.63
N LEU A 93 9.01 -10.26 2.80
CA LEU A 93 9.87 -11.38 3.21
C LEU A 93 9.59 -12.66 2.41
N ARG A 94 8.39 -12.81 1.87
CA ARG A 94 7.90 -14.02 1.20
C ARG A 94 7.76 -13.89 -0.30
N GLU A 95 7.63 -12.68 -0.81
CA GLU A 95 7.45 -12.40 -2.24
C GLU A 95 8.50 -13.07 -3.14
N PRO A 96 9.81 -13.09 -2.79
CA PRO A 96 10.82 -13.75 -3.62
C PRO A 96 10.55 -15.26 -3.84
N PHE A 97 9.75 -15.87 -2.99
CA PHE A 97 9.43 -17.29 -3.00
C PHE A 97 7.97 -17.58 -3.38
N SER A 98 7.18 -16.56 -3.73
CA SER A 98 5.76 -16.68 -4.01
C SER A 98 5.36 -15.91 -5.27
N PRO A 99 5.20 -16.59 -6.42
CA PRO A 99 4.69 -15.97 -7.63
C PRO A 99 3.32 -15.30 -7.45
N GLN A 100 2.48 -15.79 -6.53
CA GLN A 100 1.19 -15.19 -6.26
C GLN A 100 1.31 -13.86 -5.52
N LEU A 101 2.19 -13.76 -4.52
CA LEU A 101 2.46 -12.50 -3.82
C LEU A 101 3.08 -11.47 -4.77
N ALA A 102 3.97 -11.88 -5.67
CA ALA A 102 4.51 -11.01 -6.71
C ALA A 102 3.41 -10.47 -7.64
N ARG A 103 2.45 -11.31 -8.06
CA ARG A 103 1.28 -10.87 -8.85
C ARG A 103 0.38 -9.91 -8.05
N ASN A 104 0.14 -10.19 -6.78
CA ASN A 104 -0.65 -9.31 -5.92
C ASN A 104 -0.02 -7.93 -5.80
N ARG A 105 1.31 -7.89 -5.60
CA ARG A 105 2.07 -6.64 -5.58
C ARG A 105 2.01 -5.88 -6.90
N ALA A 106 2.20 -6.58 -8.03
CA ALA A 106 2.10 -5.94 -9.35
C ALA A 106 0.72 -5.30 -9.58
N ARG A 107 -0.36 -5.98 -9.17
CA ARG A 107 -1.72 -5.41 -9.23
C ARG A 107 -1.89 -4.18 -8.33
N TYR A 108 -1.32 -4.21 -7.12
CA TYR A 108 -1.35 -3.06 -6.23
C TYR A 108 -0.61 -1.85 -6.85
N ILE A 109 0.59 -2.07 -7.41
CA ILE A 109 1.37 -1.02 -8.08
C ILE A 109 0.57 -0.44 -9.25
N ALA A 110 0.07 -1.28 -10.15
CA ALA A 110 -0.71 -0.82 -11.31
C ALA A 110 -1.96 -0.01 -10.90
N SER A 111 -2.62 -0.38 -9.80
CA SER A 111 -3.75 0.38 -9.27
C SER A 111 -3.34 1.72 -8.66
N ALA A 112 -2.16 1.76 -8.00
CA ALA A 112 -1.61 2.99 -7.44
C ALA A 112 -1.22 3.97 -8.55
N ASP A 113 -0.61 3.48 -9.63
CA ASP A 113 -0.25 4.28 -10.82
C ASP A 113 -1.51 4.82 -11.51
N ALA A 114 -2.52 3.97 -11.74
CA ALA A 114 -3.79 4.39 -12.34
C ALA A 114 -4.52 5.46 -11.51
N GLU A 115 -4.41 5.43 -10.18
CA GLU A 115 -4.92 6.49 -9.31
C GLU A 115 -4.17 7.81 -9.52
N VAL A 116 -2.83 7.77 -9.54
CA VAL A 116 -1.98 8.94 -9.80
C VAL A 116 -2.28 9.53 -11.19
N GLU A 117 -2.31 8.69 -12.23
CA GLU A 117 -2.64 9.09 -13.61
C GLU A 117 -4.02 9.76 -13.69
N ARG A 118 -5.02 9.23 -13.01
CA ARG A 118 -6.36 9.81 -13.00
C ARG A 118 -6.42 11.15 -12.25
N VAL A 119 -5.78 11.24 -11.09
CA VAL A 119 -5.83 12.44 -10.23
C VAL A 119 -5.01 13.59 -10.81
N PHE A 120 -3.87 13.28 -11.44
CA PHE A 120 -2.90 14.25 -11.96
C PHE A 120 -2.76 14.19 -13.48
N ALA A 121 -3.82 13.80 -14.19
CA ALA A 121 -3.81 13.65 -15.67
C ALA A 121 -3.31 14.88 -16.39
N THR A 122 -3.69 16.08 -15.94
CA THR A 122 -3.28 17.36 -16.53
C THR A 122 -1.78 17.59 -16.40
N GLU A 123 -1.23 17.32 -15.22
CA GLU A 123 0.18 17.53 -14.91
C GLU A 123 1.07 16.46 -15.58
N LEU A 124 0.53 15.26 -15.79
CA LEU A 124 1.22 14.15 -16.46
C LEU A 124 1.18 14.26 -18.01
N ALA A 125 0.38 15.14 -18.59
CA ALA A 125 0.29 15.31 -20.04
C ALA A 125 1.52 15.98 -20.69
N GLY A 126 2.44 16.53 -19.88
CA GLY A 126 3.67 17.19 -20.34
C GLY A 126 4.74 16.23 -20.87
N ALA A 127 5.80 16.79 -21.46
CA ALA A 127 6.93 16.03 -22.03
C ALA A 127 7.66 15.13 -21.01
N HIS A 128 7.56 15.42 -19.73
CA HIS A 128 8.19 14.68 -18.64
C HIS A 128 7.21 13.83 -17.81
N GLY A 129 5.97 13.66 -18.26
CA GLY A 129 4.90 12.98 -17.52
C GLY A 129 5.29 11.58 -17.02
N ALA A 130 6.00 10.78 -17.81
CA ALA A 130 6.48 9.47 -17.38
C ALA A 130 7.47 9.56 -16.18
N LYS A 131 8.41 10.51 -16.20
CA LYS A 131 9.36 10.75 -15.11
C LYS A 131 8.66 11.28 -13.86
N LEU A 132 7.66 12.14 -14.06
CA LEU A 132 6.83 12.66 -12.97
C LEU A 132 6.02 11.52 -12.32
N LEU A 133 5.45 10.61 -13.10
CA LEU A 133 4.74 9.44 -12.59
C LEU A 133 5.67 8.58 -11.71
N ASP A 134 6.89 8.28 -12.20
CA ASP A 134 7.90 7.54 -11.42
C ASP A 134 8.28 8.26 -10.12
N ALA A 135 8.43 9.58 -10.16
CA ALA A 135 8.75 10.39 -8.98
C ALA A 135 7.59 10.41 -7.96
N LEU A 136 6.36 10.52 -8.44
CA LEU A 136 5.16 10.44 -7.60
C LEU A 136 5.00 9.04 -6.99
N TYR A 137 5.27 7.97 -7.75
CA TYR A 137 5.30 6.61 -7.23
C TYR A 137 6.29 6.46 -6.07
N LEU A 138 7.53 6.98 -6.22
CA LEU A 138 8.53 6.96 -5.15
C LEU A 138 8.07 7.76 -3.93
N ALA A 139 7.55 8.96 -4.14
CA ALA A 139 7.14 9.86 -3.05
C ALA A 139 5.93 9.34 -2.26
N THR A 140 5.03 8.59 -2.91
CA THR A 140 3.75 8.14 -2.34
C THR A 140 3.66 6.64 -2.14
N GLY A 141 4.75 5.91 -2.36
CA GLY A 141 4.82 4.47 -2.23
C GLY A 141 5.08 3.98 -0.80
N GLY A 142 4.80 2.69 -0.56
CA GLY A 142 5.04 2.04 0.73
C GLY A 142 6.46 2.15 1.25
N PRO A 143 7.53 2.02 0.43
CA PRO A 143 8.92 2.20 0.88
C PRO A 143 9.20 3.58 1.48
N ALA A 144 8.72 4.65 0.83
CA ALA A 144 8.89 6.01 1.33
C ALA A 144 8.11 6.20 2.64
N TRP A 145 6.88 5.71 2.70
CA TRP A 145 6.06 5.74 3.91
C TRP A 145 6.73 5.00 5.05
N ASP A 146 7.22 3.78 4.81
CA ASP A 146 7.92 2.98 5.82
C ASP A 146 9.16 3.71 6.36
N ALA A 147 9.97 4.33 5.50
CA ALA A 147 11.11 5.13 5.93
C ALA A 147 10.70 6.31 6.83
N LEU A 148 9.62 7.02 6.49
CA LEU A 148 9.11 8.11 7.33
C LEU A 148 8.63 7.61 8.70
N ARG A 149 7.92 6.47 8.73
CA ARG A 149 7.32 5.91 9.94
C ARG A 149 8.34 5.16 10.82
N SER A 150 9.22 4.34 10.21
CA SER A 150 10.13 3.44 10.93
C SER A 150 11.52 4.06 11.17
N ASP A 151 12.12 4.70 10.16
CA ASP A 151 13.48 5.24 10.29
C ASP A 151 13.47 6.66 10.88
N ARG A 152 12.46 7.46 10.50
CA ARG A 152 12.34 8.86 10.96
C ARG A 152 11.42 9.00 12.18
N HIS A 153 10.71 7.94 12.59
CA HIS A 153 9.80 7.90 13.74
C HIS A 153 8.73 9.00 13.73
N LEU A 154 8.32 9.44 12.52
CA LEU A 154 7.26 10.43 12.39
C LEU A 154 5.91 9.79 12.71
N ASP A 155 5.01 10.51 13.34
CA ASP A 155 3.61 10.11 13.44
C ASP A 155 2.92 10.17 12.06
N PRO A 156 1.73 9.56 11.88
CA PRO A 156 1.05 9.53 10.58
C PRO A 156 0.79 10.91 9.98
N SER A 157 0.45 11.91 10.81
CA SER A 157 0.17 13.29 10.36
C SER A 157 1.43 13.99 9.87
N ALA A 158 2.55 13.85 10.60
CA ALA A 158 3.83 14.39 10.19
C ALA A 158 4.36 13.72 8.92
N ALA A 159 4.20 12.40 8.78
CA ALA A 159 4.58 11.66 7.58
C ALA A 159 3.73 12.09 6.36
N GLU A 160 2.41 12.27 6.54
CA GLU A 160 1.52 12.82 5.51
C GLU A 160 1.96 14.22 5.07
N ALA A 161 2.32 15.09 6.01
CA ALA A 161 2.77 16.45 5.70
C ALA A 161 4.06 16.44 4.85
N VAL A 162 5.01 15.53 5.13
CA VAL A 162 6.21 15.34 4.30
C VAL A 162 5.83 14.85 2.90
N MET A 163 4.98 13.83 2.78
CA MET A 163 4.48 13.32 1.50
C MET A 163 3.85 14.45 0.69
N ARG A 164 2.92 15.21 1.28
CA ARG A 164 2.23 16.31 0.63
C ARG A 164 3.18 17.39 0.14
N ARG A 165 4.17 17.79 0.96
CA ARG A 165 5.21 18.74 0.56
C ARG A 165 6.00 18.24 -0.64
N THR A 166 6.36 16.97 -0.66
CA THR A 166 7.13 16.36 -1.76
C THR A 166 6.30 16.32 -3.04
N VAL A 167 5.05 15.85 -2.97
CA VAL A 167 4.12 15.82 -4.12
C VAL A 167 3.91 17.22 -4.68
N THR A 168 3.65 18.22 -3.82
CA THR A 168 3.49 19.62 -4.24
C THR A 168 4.73 20.13 -4.97
N ALA A 169 5.93 19.84 -4.46
CA ALA A 169 7.19 20.29 -5.08
C ALA A 169 7.43 19.62 -6.46
N LEU A 170 7.12 18.32 -6.59
CA LEU A 170 7.23 17.59 -7.86
C LEU A 170 6.30 18.19 -8.93
N LEU A 171 5.04 18.41 -8.58
CA LEU A 171 4.03 18.96 -9.49
C LEU A 171 4.34 20.42 -9.88
N ALA A 172 4.87 21.24 -8.96
CA ALA A 172 5.24 22.62 -9.24
C ALA A 172 6.45 22.72 -10.18
N ALA A 173 7.39 21.78 -10.11
CA ALA A 173 8.57 21.77 -10.98
C ALA A 173 8.22 21.54 -12.47
N GLU A 174 7.17 20.78 -12.76
CA GLU A 174 6.69 20.55 -14.14
C GLU A 174 6.00 21.78 -14.75
N GLY A 175 5.32 22.59 -13.92
CA GLY A 175 4.66 23.83 -14.37
C GLY A 175 5.63 24.98 -14.65
N ALA A 176 6.92 24.83 -14.30
CA ALA A 176 7.96 25.84 -14.47
C ALA A 176 8.93 25.50 -15.65
N ALA A 177 8.82 24.33 -16.25
CA ALA A 177 9.63 23.84 -17.37
C ALA A 177 8.90 23.99 -18.70
#